data_4230c66e74f98903216df57e553f756c
#
_entry.id   4230c66e74f98903216df57e553f756c
#
_cell.length_a   1.000
_cell.length_b   1.000
_cell.length_c   1.000
_cell.angle_alpha   90.00
_cell.angle_beta   90.00
_cell.angle_gamma   90.00
#
_symmetry.space_group_name_H-M   'P 1'
#
loop_
_entity.id
_entity.type
_entity.pdbx_description
1 polymer ?
#
loop_
_entity_poly.entity_id
_entity_poly.type
_entity_poly.pdbx_seq_one_letter_code
_entity_poly.pdbx_strand_id
1 'polypeptide(L)'
;MLETDARDRVIVALDCDRERALELAHELSGHAAWLKVGMTLYYAEGPEIVKTFRDLGFKVFLDLKFHDIPHQVRGAARSASLAGAGLLSVHGLGSGAMLAACREGAEEAREDRAKLVAITVLTSMNQDALSEIGVESPVAEEAARLAKLAQANGIDGIVCSPMEAHDMRELLGPDALIVTPGVRPVGAALGDQSRVATPSQAIERGASHIVVGRPITGADDPVAAFDAIVAELVENVA
;
A
#
# COMPACT_ATOMS: atom_id res chain seq x y z
N MET A 1 -20.28 -8.27 -1.22
CA MET A 1 -19.23 -7.95 -2.24
C MET A 1 -19.00 -9.13 -3.15
N LEU A 2 -18.67 -8.94 -4.46
CA LEU A 2 -18.29 -10.06 -5.34
C LEU A 2 -16.90 -10.58 -4.95
N GLU A 3 -16.66 -11.88 -5.15
CA GLU A 3 -15.37 -12.51 -4.81
C GLU A 3 -14.21 -11.92 -5.61
N THR A 4 -14.42 -11.62 -6.90
CA THR A 4 -13.42 -10.95 -7.75
C THR A 4 -13.01 -9.59 -7.20
N ASP A 5 -13.98 -8.82 -6.69
CA ASP A 5 -13.74 -7.51 -6.09
C ASP A 5 -13.01 -7.65 -4.75
N ALA A 6 -13.36 -8.65 -3.95
CA ALA A 6 -12.69 -8.95 -2.70
C ALA A 6 -11.22 -9.33 -2.93
N ARG A 7 -10.93 -10.19 -3.91
CA ARG A 7 -9.55 -10.56 -4.29
C ARG A 7 -8.73 -9.34 -4.74
N ASP A 8 -9.32 -8.41 -5.49
CA ASP A 8 -8.63 -7.19 -5.94
C ASP A 8 -8.35 -6.19 -4.81
N ARG A 9 -9.03 -6.30 -3.67
CA ARG A 9 -8.80 -5.44 -2.50
C ARG A 9 -7.68 -5.92 -1.58
N VAL A 10 -7.17 -7.15 -1.74
CA VAL A 10 -6.13 -7.72 -0.88
C VAL A 10 -4.77 -7.67 -1.58
N ILE A 11 -3.84 -6.91 -1.01
CA ILE A 11 -2.45 -6.80 -1.47
C ILE A 11 -1.58 -7.66 -0.55
N VAL A 12 -0.91 -8.68 -1.10
CA VAL A 12 -0.01 -9.54 -0.33
C VAL A 12 1.38 -8.92 -0.26
N ALA A 13 1.88 -8.66 0.96
CA ALA A 13 3.20 -8.05 1.15
C ALA A 13 4.31 -9.11 1.18
N LEU A 14 5.21 -9.08 0.18
CA LEU A 14 6.38 -9.95 0.07
C LEU A 14 7.59 -9.30 0.77
N ASP A 15 7.57 -9.31 2.11
CA ASP A 15 8.67 -8.77 2.93
C ASP A 15 9.65 -9.92 3.30
N CYS A 16 10.19 -10.60 2.27
CA CYS A 16 11.07 -11.77 2.35
C CYS A 16 12.16 -11.69 1.27
N ASP A 17 13.05 -12.68 1.22
CA ASP A 17 14.05 -12.83 0.16
C ASP A 17 13.42 -13.25 -1.18
N ARG A 18 14.24 -13.26 -2.23
CA ARG A 18 13.81 -13.57 -3.60
C ARG A 18 13.24 -14.97 -3.73
N GLU A 19 13.90 -15.96 -3.13
CA GLU A 19 13.51 -17.37 -3.27
C GLU A 19 12.10 -17.58 -2.72
N ARG A 20 11.86 -17.12 -1.48
CA ARG A 20 10.54 -17.20 -0.86
C ARG A 20 9.50 -16.34 -1.57
N ALA A 21 9.89 -15.16 -2.08
CA ALA A 21 8.98 -14.30 -2.82
C ALA A 21 8.49 -14.96 -4.12
N LEU A 22 9.34 -15.67 -4.84
CA LEU A 22 8.97 -16.40 -6.06
C LEU A 22 8.10 -17.64 -5.74
N GLU A 23 8.42 -18.40 -4.69
CA GLU A 23 7.58 -19.51 -4.23
C GLU A 23 6.15 -19.02 -3.94
N LEU A 24 6.02 -17.98 -3.10
CA LEU A 24 4.73 -17.38 -2.76
C LEU A 24 3.98 -16.86 -3.99
N ALA A 25 4.68 -16.25 -4.94
CA ALA A 25 4.06 -15.79 -6.18
C ALA A 25 3.52 -16.97 -7.02
N HIS A 26 4.25 -18.08 -7.10
CA HIS A 26 3.75 -19.27 -7.80
C HIS A 26 2.56 -19.91 -7.07
N GLU A 27 2.61 -20.04 -5.74
CA GLU A 27 1.51 -20.56 -4.93
C GLU A 27 0.24 -19.71 -5.06
N LEU A 28 0.37 -18.37 -5.00
CA LEU A 28 -0.73 -17.42 -5.04
C LEU A 28 -1.23 -17.07 -6.45
N SER A 29 -0.60 -17.63 -7.50
CA SER A 29 -1.02 -17.39 -8.88
C SER A 29 -2.44 -17.88 -9.13
N GLY A 30 -3.29 -17.02 -9.70
CA GLY A 30 -4.71 -17.29 -9.89
C GLY A 30 -5.59 -17.05 -8.64
N HIS A 31 -5.01 -16.82 -7.47
CA HIS A 31 -5.71 -16.47 -6.23
C HIS A 31 -5.60 -14.96 -5.94
N ALA A 32 -4.40 -14.45 -5.76
CA ALA A 32 -4.17 -13.03 -5.46
C ALA A 32 -4.06 -12.20 -6.74
N ALA A 33 -4.64 -10.99 -6.71
CA ALA A 33 -4.49 -10.03 -7.80
C ALA A 33 -3.25 -9.13 -7.64
N TRP A 34 -2.84 -8.85 -6.40
CA TRP A 34 -1.79 -7.89 -6.07
C TRP A 34 -0.67 -8.48 -5.20
N LEU A 35 0.56 -8.15 -5.56
CA LEU A 35 1.74 -8.35 -4.71
C LEU A 35 2.40 -7.01 -4.40
N LYS A 36 2.82 -6.79 -3.14
CA LYS A 36 3.61 -5.64 -2.75
C LYS A 36 5.09 -6.01 -2.69
N VAL A 37 5.89 -5.27 -3.45
CA VAL A 37 7.35 -5.31 -3.38
C VAL A 37 7.83 -4.15 -2.52
N GLY A 38 8.37 -4.47 -1.34
CA GLY A 38 8.95 -3.50 -0.43
C GLY A 38 10.42 -3.22 -0.71
N MET A 39 11.01 -2.30 0.08
CA MET A 39 12.40 -1.86 -0.09
C MET A 39 13.40 -3.02 -0.03
N THR A 40 13.25 -3.96 0.93
CA THR A 40 14.20 -5.07 1.10
C THR A 40 14.34 -5.90 -0.18
N LEU A 41 13.22 -6.34 -0.74
CA LEU A 41 13.23 -7.16 -1.95
C LEU A 41 13.65 -6.34 -3.17
N TYR A 42 13.17 -5.10 -3.31
CA TYR A 42 13.50 -4.27 -4.45
C TYR A 42 14.98 -3.88 -4.50
N TYR A 43 15.60 -3.51 -3.38
CA TYR A 43 17.01 -3.14 -3.35
C TYR A 43 17.95 -4.34 -3.53
N ALA A 44 17.48 -5.57 -3.23
CA ALA A 44 18.22 -6.78 -3.53
C ALA A 44 18.17 -7.16 -5.01
N GLU A 45 16.99 -7.02 -5.66
CA GLU A 45 16.71 -7.61 -6.97
C GLU A 45 16.57 -6.58 -8.11
N GLY A 46 16.39 -5.30 -7.79
CA GLY A 46 16.17 -4.26 -8.77
C GLY A 46 14.79 -4.33 -9.46
N PRO A 47 14.61 -3.61 -10.58
CA PRO A 47 13.33 -3.50 -11.28
C PRO A 47 12.85 -4.82 -11.94
N GLU A 48 13.75 -5.77 -12.17
CA GLU A 48 13.40 -7.05 -12.81
C GLU A 48 12.41 -7.87 -11.98
N ILE A 49 12.39 -7.71 -10.65
CA ILE A 49 11.41 -8.40 -9.80
C ILE A 49 9.97 -7.93 -10.07
N VAL A 50 9.79 -6.65 -10.40
CA VAL A 50 8.48 -6.09 -10.76
C VAL A 50 7.97 -6.74 -12.05
N LYS A 51 8.84 -6.82 -13.06
CA LYS A 51 8.52 -7.48 -14.33
C LYS A 51 8.19 -8.95 -14.13
N THR A 52 9.00 -9.67 -13.32
CA THR A 52 8.77 -11.09 -13.02
C THR A 52 7.36 -11.33 -12.47
N PHE A 53 6.91 -10.51 -11.51
CA PHE A 53 5.55 -10.69 -10.96
C PHE A 53 4.45 -10.28 -11.94
N ARG A 54 4.69 -9.27 -12.78
CA ARG A 54 3.76 -8.94 -13.86
C ARG A 54 3.62 -10.06 -14.89
N ASP A 55 4.72 -10.69 -15.26
CA ASP A 55 4.73 -11.81 -16.23
C ASP A 55 3.98 -13.04 -15.65
N LEU A 56 3.91 -13.17 -14.32
CA LEU A 56 3.08 -14.14 -13.60
C LEU A 56 1.59 -13.72 -13.49
N GLY A 57 1.22 -12.54 -14.00
CA GLY A 57 -0.15 -12.05 -14.04
C GLY A 57 -0.58 -11.15 -12.87
N PHE A 58 0.33 -10.80 -11.97
CA PHE A 58 0.02 -9.94 -10.84
C PHE A 58 0.07 -8.45 -11.18
N LYS A 59 -0.76 -7.67 -10.51
CA LYS A 59 -0.56 -6.23 -10.34
C LYS A 59 0.49 -6.03 -9.24
N VAL A 60 1.39 -5.06 -9.41
CA VAL A 60 2.48 -4.83 -8.44
C VAL A 60 2.32 -3.49 -7.75
N PHE A 61 2.25 -3.52 -6.42
CA PHE A 61 2.42 -2.35 -5.57
C PHE A 61 3.90 -2.21 -5.19
N LEU A 62 4.60 -1.26 -5.81
CA LEU A 62 5.99 -0.97 -5.49
C LEU A 62 6.05 0.04 -4.33
N ASP A 63 6.32 -0.48 -3.12
CA ASP A 63 6.23 0.26 -1.87
C ASP A 63 7.60 0.74 -1.39
N LEU A 64 8.17 1.74 -2.08
CA LEU A 64 9.50 2.30 -1.81
C LEU A 64 9.48 3.63 -1.05
N LYS A 65 8.30 4.22 -0.87
CA LYS A 65 8.11 5.45 -0.08
C LYS A 65 9.04 6.58 -0.55
N PHE A 66 9.01 6.90 -1.86
CA PHE A 66 9.89 7.91 -2.46
C PHE A 66 9.93 9.20 -1.63
N HIS A 67 11.12 9.61 -1.23
CA HIS A 67 11.33 10.81 -0.43
C HIS A 67 12.71 11.41 -0.73
N ASP A 68 12.76 12.33 -1.69
CA ASP A 68 13.97 12.99 -2.14
C ASP A 68 13.59 14.35 -2.76
N ILE A 69 14.55 15.08 -3.30
CA ILE A 69 14.29 16.31 -4.05
C ILE A 69 13.35 16.05 -5.24
N PRO A 70 12.53 17.03 -5.67
CA PRO A 70 11.53 16.84 -6.72
C PRO A 70 12.04 16.19 -7.99
N HIS A 71 13.25 16.60 -8.46
CA HIS A 71 13.86 16.05 -9.67
C HIS A 71 14.10 14.52 -9.58
N GLN A 72 14.59 14.04 -8.43
CA GLN A 72 14.85 12.62 -8.23
C GLN A 72 13.55 11.81 -8.14
N VAL A 73 12.56 12.33 -7.41
CA VAL A 73 11.27 11.65 -7.26
C VAL A 73 10.51 11.58 -8.58
N ARG A 74 10.58 12.62 -9.44
CA ARG A 74 10.04 12.58 -10.80
C ARG A 74 10.65 11.45 -11.62
N GLY A 75 11.99 11.36 -11.65
CA GLY A 75 12.71 10.30 -12.36
C GLY A 75 12.38 8.90 -11.83
N ALA A 76 12.31 8.75 -10.50
CA ALA A 76 11.97 7.49 -9.84
C ALA A 76 10.54 7.03 -10.18
N ALA A 77 9.56 7.93 -10.10
CA ALA A 77 8.15 7.63 -10.40
C ALA A 77 7.96 7.21 -11.87
N ARG A 78 8.63 7.92 -12.81
CA ARG A 78 8.64 7.54 -14.22
C ARG A 78 9.26 6.15 -14.42
N SER A 79 10.43 5.90 -13.87
CA SER A 79 11.15 4.62 -14.05
C SER A 79 10.38 3.46 -13.45
N ALA A 80 9.79 3.63 -12.27
CA ALA A 80 8.99 2.62 -11.60
C ALA A 80 7.69 2.29 -12.36
N SER A 81 7.02 3.32 -12.93
CA SER A 81 5.85 3.12 -13.79
C SER A 81 6.23 2.32 -15.04
N LEU A 82 7.31 2.70 -15.74
CA LEU A 82 7.79 1.98 -16.92
C LEU A 82 8.27 0.55 -16.62
N ALA A 83 8.74 0.28 -15.40
CA ALA A 83 9.05 -1.08 -14.94
C ALA A 83 7.78 -1.93 -14.72
N GLY A 84 6.62 -1.27 -14.70
CA GLY A 84 5.31 -1.90 -14.66
C GLY A 84 4.67 -1.96 -13.28
N ALA A 85 5.07 -1.11 -12.36
CA ALA A 85 4.32 -0.93 -11.13
C ALA A 85 2.91 -0.40 -11.43
N GLY A 86 1.89 -1.03 -10.87
CA GLY A 86 0.50 -0.57 -10.94
C GLY A 86 0.16 0.46 -9.86
N LEU A 87 0.89 0.41 -8.74
CA LEU A 87 0.75 1.31 -7.60
C LEU A 87 2.13 1.66 -7.04
N LEU A 88 2.36 2.94 -6.68
CA LEU A 88 3.61 3.45 -6.12
C LEU A 88 3.35 4.20 -4.82
N SER A 89 4.23 4.06 -3.84
CA SER A 89 4.19 4.89 -2.63
C SER A 89 5.20 6.04 -2.68
N VAL A 90 4.76 7.23 -2.26
CA VAL A 90 5.56 8.44 -2.08
C VAL A 90 5.33 8.96 -0.66
N HIS A 91 6.30 9.62 -0.04
CA HIS A 91 6.13 10.11 1.34
C HIS A 91 5.43 11.49 1.36
N GLY A 92 4.35 11.62 2.16
CA GLY A 92 3.60 12.88 2.29
C GLY A 92 4.41 14.05 2.86
N LEU A 93 5.45 13.76 3.67
CA LEU A 93 6.33 14.77 4.27
C LEU A 93 7.28 15.46 3.28
N GLY A 94 7.35 15.04 2.04
CA GLY A 94 8.30 15.56 1.05
C GLY A 94 7.94 16.89 0.39
N SER A 95 6.93 17.61 0.87
CA SER A 95 6.39 18.86 0.33
C SER A 95 5.48 18.71 -0.93
N GLY A 96 4.67 19.75 -1.20
CA GLY A 96 3.81 19.78 -2.40
C GLY A 96 4.60 19.71 -3.71
N ALA A 97 5.77 20.39 -3.77
CA ALA A 97 6.61 20.37 -4.96
C ALA A 97 7.14 18.96 -5.28
N MET A 98 7.50 18.16 -4.26
CA MET A 98 7.93 16.77 -4.47
C MET A 98 6.77 15.89 -4.91
N LEU A 99 5.59 16.05 -4.32
CA LEU A 99 4.39 15.30 -4.69
C LEU A 99 3.95 15.61 -6.12
N ALA A 100 3.93 16.89 -6.51
CA ALA A 100 3.64 17.30 -7.88
C ALA A 100 4.65 16.71 -8.88
N ALA A 101 5.93 16.73 -8.57
CA ALA A 101 6.97 16.12 -9.38
C ALA A 101 6.83 14.59 -9.50
N CYS A 102 6.40 13.91 -8.41
CA CYS A 102 6.06 12.49 -8.45
C CYS A 102 4.93 12.21 -9.45
N ARG A 103 3.87 13.04 -9.40
CA ARG A 103 2.73 12.95 -10.33
C ARG A 103 3.18 13.16 -11.78
N GLU A 104 3.94 14.21 -12.05
CA GLU A 104 4.47 14.48 -13.38
C GLU A 104 5.30 13.31 -13.92
N GLY A 105 6.19 12.73 -13.10
CA GLY A 105 7.01 11.59 -13.49
C GLY A 105 6.18 10.35 -13.84
N ALA A 106 5.14 10.06 -13.05
CA ALA A 106 4.23 8.96 -13.36
C ALA A 106 3.45 9.20 -14.67
N GLU A 107 2.99 10.43 -14.93
CA GLU A 107 2.28 10.81 -16.16
C GLU A 107 3.18 10.67 -17.42
N GLU A 108 4.49 10.86 -17.30
CA GLU A 108 5.43 10.66 -18.39
C GLU A 108 5.49 9.20 -18.88
N ALA A 109 5.07 8.25 -18.06
CA ALA A 109 4.96 6.84 -18.46
C ALA A 109 3.69 6.55 -19.31
N ARG A 110 2.80 7.52 -19.47
CA ARG A 110 1.59 7.45 -20.31
C ARG A 110 0.69 6.25 -19.93
N GLU A 111 0.53 5.27 -20.84
CA GLU A 111 -0.32 4.09 -20.64
C GLU A 111 0.16 3.21 -19.48
N ASP A 112 1.47 3.25 -19.19
CA ASP A 112 2.08 2.53 -18.07
C ASP A 112 2.05 3.30 -16.75
N ARG A 113 1.30 4.41 -16.66
CA ARG A 113 1.20 5.25 -15.48
C ARG A 113 0.73 4.46 -14.26
N ALA A 114 1.57 4.35 -13.26
CA ALA A 114 1.18 3.82 -11.96
C ALA A 114 0.25 4.78 -11.22
N LYS A 115 -0.69 4.25 -10.43
CA LYS A 115 -1.40 5.02 -9.41
C LYS A 115 -0.44 5.39 -8.28
N LEU A 116 -0.66 6.54 -7.66
CA LEU A 116 0.20 7.07 -6.59
C LEU A 116 -0.54 7.12 -5.26
N VAL A 117 0.10 6.64 -4.19
CA VAL A 117 -0.41 6.78 -2.82
C VAL A 117 0.63 7.43 -1.92
N ALA A 118 0.23 8.47 -1.20
CA ALA A 118 1.11 9.16 -0.26
C ALA A 118 1.05 8.50 1.12
N ILE A 119 2.22 8.19 1.68
CA ILE A 119 2.32 7.80 3.09
C ILE A 119 1.99 9.04 3.94
N THR A 120 1.01 8.92 4.81
CA THR A 120 0.68 9.96 5.78
C THR A 120 1.62 9.87 6.99
N VAL A 121 1.17 9.34 8.13
CA VAL A 121 2.01 9.00 9.26
C VAL A 121 2.22 7.49 9.25
N LEU A 122 3.47 7.04 9.38
CA LEU A 122 3.79 5.61 9.43
C LEU A 122 3.00 4.94 10.57
N THR A 123 2.38 3.79 10.29
CA THR A 123 1.54 3.09 11.27
C THR A 123 2.28 2.58 12.51
N SER A 124 3.61 2.55 12.45
CA SER A 124 4.50 2.27 13.59
C SER A 124 4.79 3.47 14.48
N MET A 125 4.50 4.70 14.01
CA MET A 125 4.73 5.92 14.79
C MET A 125 3.56 6.22 15.72
N ASN A 126 3.90 6.59 16.95
CA ASN A 126 3.01 7.21 17.93
C ASN A 126 3.28 8.72 18.02
N GLN A 127 2.62 9.41 18.96
CA GLN A 127 2.80 10.85 19.14
C GLN A 127 4.24 11.22 19.54
N ASP A 128 4.88 10.43 20.41
CA ASP A 128 6.24 10.69 20.86
C ASP A 128 7.23 10.65 19.70
N ALA A 129 7.16 9.61 18.87
CA ALA A 129 8.00 9.47 17.68
C ALA A 129 7.74 10.58 16.64
N LEU A 130 6.50 11.09 16.55
CA LEU A 130 6.17 12.21 15.68
C LEU A 130 6.78 13.53 16.21
N SER A 131 6.74 13.73 17.53
CA SER A 131 7.34 14.90 18.18
C SER A 131 8.89 14.89 18.09
N GLU A 132 9.52 13.70 18.12
CA GLU A 132 10.99 13.58 17.92
C GLU A 132 11.48 14.16 16.58
N ILE A 133 10.64 14.13 15.56
CA ILE A 133 10.96 14.73 14.25
C ILE A 133 10.43 16.16 14.10
N GLY A 134 10.00 16.79 15.21
CA GLY A 134 9.56 18.19 15.26
C GLY A 134 8.12 18.43 14.80
N VAL A 135 7.28 17.41 14.75
CA VAL A 135 5.85 17.53 14.43
C VAL A 135 5.05 17.44 15.73
N GLU A 136 4.52 18.58 16.17
CA GLU A 136 3.80 18.70 17.45
C GLU A 136 2.28 18.46 17.32
N SER A 137 1.74 18.50 16.09
CA SER A 137 0.33 18.23 15.84
C SER A 137 -0.04 16.78 16.20
N PRO A 138 -1.27 16.52 16.68
CA PRO A 138 -1.76 15.15 16.90
C PRO A 138 -1.63 14.29 15.65
N VAL A 139 -1.34 12.99 15.83
CA VAL A 139 -1.13 12.04 14.73
C VAL A 139 -2.26 12.10 13.69
N ALA A 140 -3.52 12.14 14.14
CA ALA A 140 -4.67 12.17 13.24
C ALA A 140 -4.76 13.49 12.44
N GLU A 141 -4.45 14.63 13.08
CA GLU A 141 -4.43 15.94 12.41
C GLU A 141 -3.30 16.02 11.37
N GLU A 142 -2.12 15.50 11.72
CA GLU A 142 -1.01 15.44 10.79
C GLU A 142 -1.31 14.52 9.60
N ALA A 143 -1.87 13.35 9.84
CA ALA A 143 -2.30 12.44 8.79
C ALA A 143 -3.31 13.12 7.83
N ALA A 144 -4.30 13.83 8.37
CA ALA A 144 -5.28 14.57 7.58
C ALA A 144 -4.65 15.72 6.78
N ARG A 145 -3.68 16.43 7.37
CA ARG A 145 -2.95 17.51 6.71
C ARG A 145 -2.14 16.98 5.52
N LEU A 146 -1.42 15.88 5.72
CA LEU A 146 -0.63 15.22 4.66
C LEU A 146 -1.54 14.65 3.56
N ALA A 147 -2.69 14.08 3.90
CA ALA A 147 -3.68 13.58 2.96
C ALA A 147 -4.22 14.69 2.04
N LYS A 148 -4.59 15.85 2.61
CA LYS A 148 -5.01 17.03 1.84
C LYS A 148 -3.90 17.55 0.94
N LEU A 149 -2.65 17.61 1.45
CA LEU A 149 -1.50 18.03 0.65
C LEU A 149 -1.28 17.09 -0.54
N ALA A 150 -1.38 15.79 -0.34
CA ALA A 150 -1.26 14.80 -1.40
C ALA A 150 -2.36 14.97 -2.47
N GLN A 151 -3.61 15.08 -2.06
CA GLN A 151 -4.74 15.29 -2.98
C GLN A 151 -4.59 16.59 -3.79
N ALA A 152 -4.20 17.69 -3.14
CA ALA A 152 -3.99 18.97 -3.79
C ALA A 152 -2.86 18.96 -4.86
N ASN A 153 -1.95 17.99 -4.78
CA ASN A 153 -0.86 17.80 -5.74
C ASN A 153 -1.07 16.61 -6.69
N GLY A 154 -2.31 16.13 -6.83
CA GLY A 154 -2.71 15.14 -7.82
C GLY A 154 -2.30 13.70 -7.50
N ILE A 155 -1.98 13.38 -6.25
CA ILE A 155 -1.75 12.01 -5.80
C ILE A 155 -3.10 11.29 -5.72
N ASP A 156 -3.17 10.06 -6.21
CA ASP A 156 -4.43 9.33 -6.39
C ASP A 156 -5.02 8.83 -5.05
N GLY A 157 -4.24 8.83 -3.97
CA GLY A 157 -4.71 8.38 -2.66
C GLY A 157 -3.62 8.39 -1.61
N ILE A 158 -3.86 7.67 -0.53
CA ILE A 158 -2.99 7.65 0.63
C ILE A 158 -2.76 6.24 1.18
N VAL A 159 -1.71 6.11 1.99
CA VAL A 159 -1.52 4.99 2.92
C VAL A 159 -1.71 5.54 4.33
N CYS A 160 -2.63 4.98 5.08
CA CYS A 160 -2.93 5.36 6.46
C CYS A 160 -3.30 4.14 7.32
N SER A 161 -3.38 4.33 8.64
CA SER A 161 -3.88 3.29 9.55
C SER A 161 -5.34 2.91 9.24
N PRO A 162 -5.75 1.64 9.40
CA PRO A 162 -7.15 1.26 9.28
C PRO A 162 -8.04 1.98 10.30
N MET A 163 -7.48 2.51 11.38
CA MET A 163 -8.22 3.32 12.36
C MET A 163 -8.56 4.72 11.83
N GLU A 164 -7.79 5.24 10.87
CA GLU A 164 -7.95 6.55 10.25
C GLU A 164 -8.77 6.48 8.94
N ALA A 165 -9.02 5.27 8.41
CA ALA A 165 -9.60 5.08 7.08
C ALA A 165 -10.96 5.75 6.89
N HIS A 166 -11.82 5.76 7.93
CA HIS A 166 -13.15 6.40 7.89
C HIS A 166 -13.03 7.91 7.67
N ASP A 167 -12.26 8.57 8.53
CA ASP A 167 -12.07 10.02 8.47
C ASP A 167 -11.38 10.45 7.17
N MET A 168 -10.44 9.62 6.68
CA MET A 168 -9.76 9.85 5.40
C MET A 168 -10.70 9.67 4.21
N ARG A 169 -11.64 8.71 4.27
CA ARG A 169 -12.67 8.53 3.24
C ARG A 169 -13.61 9.72 3.17
N GLU A 170 -14.06 10.24 4.32
CA GLU A 170 -14.87 11.45 4.38
C GLU A 170 -14.11 12.66 3.86
N LEU A 171 -12.82 12.77 4.22
CA LEU A 171 -11.97 13.90 3.85
C LEU A 171 -11.65 13.96 2.35
N LEU A 172 -11.34 12.84 1.73
CA LEU A 172 -10.81 12.75 0.36
C LEU A 172 -11.88 12.41 -0.69
N GLY A 173 -13.05 11.96 -0.25
CA GLY A 173 -14.15 11.57 -1.13
C GLY A 173 -14.10 10.12 -1.62
N PRO A 174 -15.10 9.67 -2.38
CA PRO A 174 -15.30 8.27 -2.74
C PRO A 174 -14.23 7.68 -3.67
N ASP A 175 -13.62 8.50 -4.51
CA ASP A 175 -12.72 8.05 -5.58
C ASP A 175 -11.25 7.91 -5.13
N ALA A 176 -10.89 8.45 -3.95
CA ALA A 176 -9.52 8.38 -3.45
C ALA A 176 -9.13 6.93 -3.09
N LEU A 177 -7.92 6.53 -3.44
CA LEU A 177 -7.36 5.27 -2.97
C LEU A 177 -6.97 5.40 -1.49
N ILE A 178 -7.51 4.53 -0.64
CA ILE A 178 -7.13 4.42 0.76
C ILE A 178 -6.57 3.02 0.97
N VAL A 179 -5.25 2.94 1.13
CA VAL A 179 -4.51 1.69 1.32
C VAL A 179 -4.14 1.55 2.78
N THR A 180 -4.56 0.47 3.42
CA THR A 180 -4.33 0.27 4.86
C THR A 180 -3.45 -0.96 5.13
N PRO A 181 -2.22 -0.77 5.60
CA PRO A 181 -1.41 -1.84 6.18
C PRO A 181 -1.81 -2.09 7.63
N GLY A 182 -1.23 -3.11 8.26
CA GLY A 182 -1.50 -3.42 9.65
C GLY A 182 -2.82 -4.16 9.87
N VAL A 183 -3.38 -4.74 8.83
CA VAL A 183 -4.59 -5.56 8.91
C VAL A 183 -4.26 -6.97 9.38
N ARG A 184 -5.07 -7.49 10.31
CA ARG A 184 -4.89 -8.83 10.89
C ARG A 184 -6.24 -9.56 10.96
N PRO A 185 -6.35 -10.76 10.39
CA PRO A 185 -7.50 -11.63 10.63
C PRO A 185 -7.68 -11.91 12.12
N VAL A 186 -8.89 -12.26 12.53
CA VAL A 186 -9.20 -12.63 13.92
C VAL A 186 -8.29 -13.76 14.39
N GLY A 187 -7.64 -13.60 15.54
CA GLY A 187 -6.73 -14.59 16.11
C GLY A 187 -5.28 -14.55 15.60
N ALA A 188 -4.96 -13.74 14.62
CA ALA A 188 -3.59 -13.58 14.14
C ALA A 188 -2.71 -12.78 15.13
N ALA A 189 -1.42 -13.10 15.21
CA ALA A 189 -0.48 -12.38 16.07
C ALA A 189 -0.34 -10.90 15.65
N LEU A 190 -0.33 -9.98 16.61
CA LEU A 190 -0.23 -8.54 16.38
C LEU A 190 1.12 -8.12 15.78
N GLY A 191 2.22 -8.77 16.22
CA GLY A 191 3.58 -8.44 15.79
C GLY A 191 3.97 -7.01 16.18
N ASP A 192 4.55 -6.29 15.23
CA ASP A 192 5.00 -4.88 15.33
C ASP A 192 3.89 -3.83 15.11
N GLN A 193 2.65 -4.25 14.88
CA GLN A 193 1.52 -3.36 14.62
C GLN A 193 0.77 -3.02 15.91
N SER A 194 0.61 -1.73 16.20
CA SER A 194 -0.08 -1.23 17.39
C SER A 194 -1.53 -0.76 17.11
N ARG A 195 -1.85 -0.49 15.85
CA ARG A 195 -3.15 0.05 15.38
C ARG A 195 -3.73 -0.89 14.31
N VAL A 196 -4.36 -2.00 14.76
CA VAL A 196 -4.83 -3.08 13.90
C VAL A 196 -6.36 -3.08 13.75
N ALA A 197 -6.85 -3.64 12.64
CA ALA A 197 -8.24 -3.96 12.38
C ALA A 197 -8.33 -5.29 11.63
N THR A 198 -9.52 -5.92 11.63
CA THR A 198 -9.76 -7.08 10.77
C THR A 198 -9.89 -6.64 9.29
N PRO A 199 -9.74 -7.56 8.31
CA PRO A 199 -9.99 -7.29 6.90
C PRO A 199 -11.33 -6.58 6.64
N SER A 200 -12.42 -7.14 7.13
CA SER A 200 -13.77 -6.59 6.97
C SER A 200 -13.89 -5.20 7.59
N GLN A 201 -13.43 -5.01 8.83
CA GLN A 201 -13.45 -3.71 9.51
C GLN A 201 -12.69 -2.63 8.75
N ALA A 202 -11.54 -2.96 8.15
CA ALA A 202 -10.76 -1.99 7.38
C ALA A 202 -11.53 -1.52 6.14
N ILE A 203 -12.14 -2.45 5.40
CA ILE A 203 -12.93 -2.13 4.20
C ILE A 203 -14.22 -1.37 4.57
N GLU A 204 -14.96 -1.79 5.60
CA GLU A 204 -16.16 -1.10 6.09
C GLU A 204 -15.86 0.35 6.52
N ARG A 205 -14.68 0.60 7.07
CA ARG A 205 -14.20 1.94 7.40
C ARG A 205 -13.77 2.77 6.18
N GLY A 206 -13.87 2.24 4.97
CA GLY A 206 -13.61 2.98 3.74
C GLY A 206 -12.25 2.73 3.09
N ALA A 207 -11.46 1.75 3.55
CA ALA A 207 -10.26 1.34 2.83
C ALA A 207 -10.64 0.81 1.43
N SER A 208 -9.84 1.21 0.41
CA SER A 208 -9.95 0.65 -0.94
C SER A 208 -9.21 -0.68 -1.02
N HIS A 209 -8.04 -0.74 -0.40
CA HIS A 209 -7.18 -1.93 -0.38
C HIS A 209 -6.59 -2.13 1.02
N ILE A 210 -6.39 -3.38 1.37
CA ILE A 210 -5.69 -3.80 2.58
C ILE A 210 -4.36 -4.45 2.22
N VAL A 211 -3.32 -4.19 3.02
CA VAL A 211 -2.02 -4.83 2.84
C VAL A 211 -1.81 -5.85 3.94
N VAL A 212 -1.67 -7.11 3.55
CA VAL A 212 -1.50 -8.24 4.46
C VAL A 212 -0.17 -8.95 4.16
N GLY A 213 0.70 -9.04 5.14
CA GLY A 213 1.99 -9.75 5.05
C GLY A 213 1.95 -11.10 5.79
N ARG A 214 2.63 -11.17 6.93
CA ARG A 214 2.82 -12.40 7.74
C ARG A 214 1.60 -13.30 7.93
N PRO A 215 0.36 -12.79 8.10
CA PRO A 215 -0.82 -13.67 8.17
C PRO A 215 -1.01 -14.58 6.96
N ILE A 216 -0.51 -14.16 5.79
CA ILE A 216 -0.52 -14.95 4.55
C ILE A 216 0.84 -15.59 4.33
N THR A 217 1.91 -14.78 4.26
CA THR A 217 3.24 -15.24 3.83
C THR A 217 3.95 -16.15 4.82
N GLY A 218 3.55 -16.13 6.08
CA GLY A 218 4.04 -17.00 7.15
C GLY A 218 3.08 -18.13 7.55
N ALA A 219 1.97 -18.29 6.83
CA ALA A 219 1.06 -19.42 7.05
C ALA A 219 1.64 -20.72 6.50
N ASP A 220 1.25 -21.85 7.06
CA ASP A 220 1.59 -23.18 6.54
C ASP A 220 0.99 -23.41 5.14
N ASP A 221 -0.19 -22.82 4.88
CA ASP A 221 -0.85 -22.77 3.58
C ASP A 221 -1.22 -21.31 3.25
N PRO A 222 -0.38 -20.60 2.47
CA PRO A 222 -0.61 -19.22 2.09
C PRO A 222 -1.87 -19.00 1.24
N VAL A 223 -2.25 -19.98 0.42
CA VAL A 223 -3.44 -19.93 -0.42
C VAL A 223 -4.69 -20.00 0.45
N ALA A 224 -4.76 -20.97 1.36
CA ALA A 224 -5.87 -21.10 2.28
C ALA A 224 -6.01 -19.86 3.18
N ALA A 225 -4.89 -19.29 3.63
CA ALA A 225 -4.89 -18.06 4.43
C ALA A 225 -5.39 -16.84 3.64
N PHE A 226 -5.01 -16.70 2.36
CA PHE A 226 -5.51 -15.67 1.47
C PHE A 226 -7.02 -15.84 1.19
N ASP A 227 -7.44 -17.04 0.83
CA ASP A 227 -8.84 -17.33 0.50
C ASP A 227 -9.75 -17.14 1.72
N ALA A 228 -9.29 -17.42 2.94
CA ALA A 228 -10.04 -17.14 4.18
C ALA A 228 -10.28 -15.63 4.38
N ILE A 229 -9.30 -14.78 4.04
CA ILE A 229 -9.48 -13.32 4.08
C ILE A 229 -10.49 -12.87 3.03
N VAL A 230 -10.41 -13.41 1.81
CA VAL A 230 -11.37 -13.11 0.75
C VAL A 230 -12.78 -13.51 1.16
N ALA A 231 -12.95 -14.72 1.74
CA ALA A 231 -14.23 -15.18 2.25
C ALA A 231 -14.80 -14.25 3.34
N GLU A 232 -13.97 -13.81 4.29
CA GLU A 232 -14.36 -12.82 5.31
C GLU A 232 -14.90 -11.54 4.67
N LEU A 233 -14.24 -11.03 3.62
CA LEU A 233 -14.68 -9.82 2.91
C LEU A 233 -16.00 -10.02 2.17
N VAL A 234 -16.19 -11.18 1.52
CA VAL A 234 -17.43 -11.51 0.79
C VAL A 234 -18.61 -11.61 1.74
N GLU A 235 -18.43 -12.23 2.92
CA GLU A 235 -19.48 -12.48 3.89
C GLU A 235 -19.89 -11.21 4.66
N ASN A 236 -18.95 -10.35 5.02
CA ASN A 236 -19.17 -9.27 5.98
C ASN A 236 -19.21 -7.86 5.35
N VAL A 237 -18.80 -7.67 4.10
CA VAL A 237 -18.82 -6.35 3.45
C VAL A 237 -19.93 -6.30 2.39
N ALA A 238 -20.92 -5.44 2.62
CA ALA A 238 -22.08 -5.22 1.74
C ALA A 238 -21.70 -4.52 0.41
#